data_f087293290d6a3c006cafc6e595e002b
#
_entry.id   f087293290d6a3c006cafc6e595e002b
#
_cell.length_a   1.000
_cell.length_b   1.000
_cell.length_c   1.000
_cell.angle_alpha   90.00
_cell.angle_beta   90.00
_cell.angle_gamma   90.00
#
_symmetry.space_group_name_H-M   'P 1'
#
loop_
_entity.id
_entity.type
_entity.pdbx_description
1 polymer ?
#
loop_
_entity_poly.entity_id
_entity_poly.type
_entity_poly.pdbx_seq_one_letter_code
_entity_poly.pdbx_strand_id
1 'polypeptide(L)'
;LSWSVIVSLGGFLFGFDTAVISGVEKIIQSIFSLTSVEHGFTISSALIGTVIGALGISKPVDKYGRRPMLLIIASVYLLSAVGCAFSFDAGSLIFFRFIGGLGVGASSVVAPMYISEVAPAKVRGQMTAIFQINVIFGILMAYVSNYLLYDLSDYSWRIMLGIEGVPACSTNSKTPPGWHEFQNILFLSS
;
A
#
# COMPACT_ATOMS: atom_id res chain seq x y z
N LEU A 1 -3.69 -20.07 -8.48
CA LEU A 1 -2.77 -19.84 -7.34
C LEU A 1 -1.84 -18.64 -7.55
N SER A 2 -1.19 -18.51 -8.70
CA SER A 2 -0.23 -17.42 -8.97
C SER A 2 -0.85 -16.01 -8.82
N TRP A 3 -2.09 -15.85 -9.17
CA TRP A 3 -2.81 -14.57 -9.16
C TRP A 3 -3.21 -14.13 -7.74
N SER A 4 -3.63 -15.06 -6.93
CA SER A 4 -3.96 -14.77 -5.52
C SER A 4 -2.72 -14.33 -4.75
N VAL A 5 -1.54 -14.84 -5.11
CA VAL A 5 -0.27 -14.38 -4.53
C VAL A 5 0.06 -12.95 -4.94
N ILE A 6 -0.18 -12.56 -6.19
CA ILE A 6 0.08 -11.18 -6.66
C ILE A 6 -0.85 -10.18 -5.97
N VAL A 7 -2.13 -10.51 -5.85
CA VAL A 7 -3.09 -9.64 -5.15
C VAL A 7 -2.82 -9.60 -3.64
N SER A 8 -2.32 -10.70 -3.07
CA SER A 8 -1.94 -10.73 -1.66
C SER A 8 -0.72 -9.84 -1.34
N LEU A 9 0.11 -9.49 -2.32
CA LEU A 9 1.15 -8.46 -2.17
C LEU A 9 0.57 -7.08 -1.84
N GLY A 10 -0.66 -6.79 -2.26
CA GLY A 10 -1.38 -5.60 -1.79
C GLY A 10 -1.59 -5.58 -0.27
N GLY A 11 -1.83 -6.76 0.33
CA GLY A 11 -1.87 -6.91 1.80
C GLY A 11 -0.52 -6.63 2.45
N PHE A 12 0.57 -7.13 1.85
CA PHE A 12 1.91 -6.85 2.33
C PHE A 12 2.23 -5.34 2.33
N LEU A 13 1.90 -4.64 1.25
CA LEU A 13 2.06 -3.18 1.16
C LEU A 13 1.28 -2.45 2.23
N PHE A 14 0.02 -2.83 2.44
CA PHE A 14 -0.83 -2.26 3.49
C PHE A 14 -0.22 -2.43 4.88
N GLY A 15 0.25 -3.64 5.19
CA GLY A 15 0.89 -3.94 6.48
C GLY A 15 2.20 -3.19 6.68
N PHE A 16 3.02 -3.13 5.63
CA PHE A 16 4.32 -2.46 5.67
C PHE A 16 4.18 -0.95 5.91
N ASP A 17 3.32 -0.26 5.14
CA ASP A 17 3.07 1.18 5.29
C ASP A 17 2.54 1.53 6.70
N THR A 18 1.61 0.73 7.21
CA THR A 18 1.03 0.97 8.53
C THR A 18 2.09 0.91 9.65
N ALA A 19 3.08 0.04 9.52
CA ALA A 19 4.07 -0.21 10.56
C ALA A 19 5.36 0.60 10.40
N VAL A 20 5.75 0.96 9.17
CA VAL A 20 7.02 1.67 8.91
C VAL A 20 7.05 3.03 9.59
N ILE A 21 5.91 3.72 9.66
CA ILE A 21 5.81 5.04 10.29
C ILE A 21 6.24 5.02 11.77
N SER A 22 5.96 3.93 12.49
CA SER A 22 6.30 3.82 13.90
C SER A 22 7.80 3.87 14.19
N GLY A 23 8.64 3.47 13.23
CA GLY A 23 10.09 3.59 13.35
C GLY A 23 10.63 4.96 12.99
N VAL A 24 9.91 5.68 12.14
CA VAL A 24 10.37 6.95 11.56
C VAL A 24 9.84 8.16 12.31
N GLU A 25 8.73 8.03 13.04
CA GLU A 25 8.01 9.16 13.67
C GLU A 25 8.89 10.00 14.61
N LYS A 26 9.69 9.36 15.47
CA LYS A 26 10.58 10.05 16.41
C LYS A 26 11.71 10.79 15.68
N ILE A 27 12.22 10.18 14.63
CA ILE A 27 13.30 10.76 13.81
C ILE A 27 12.78 11.99 13.07
N ILE A 28 11.60 11.90 12.45
CA ILE A 28 10.95 13.03 11.78
C ILE A 28 10.69 14.18 12.76
N GLN A 29 10.18 13.88 13.95
CA GLN A 29 9.91 14.88 14.98
C GLN A 29 11.18 15.66 15.38
N SER A 30 12.31 14.97 15.54
CA SER A 30 13.58 15.59 15.89
C SER A 30 14.17 16.42 14.75
N ILE A 31 14.13 15.91 13.52
CA ILE A 31 14.74 16.60 12.34
C ILE A 31 13.98 17.86 11.98
N PHE A 32 12.65 17.82 11.94
CA PHE A 32 11.82 18.96 11.57
C PHE A 32 11.42 19.83 12.78
N SER A 33 11.90 19.50 13.99
CA SER A 33 11.58 20.22 15.24
C SER A 33 10.07 20.46 15.41
N LEU A 34 9.25 19.46 15.06
CA LEU A 34 7.80 19.56 15.04
C LEU A 34 7.23 19.71 16.45
N THR A 35 6.28 20.60 16.60
CA THR A 35 5.45 20.66 17.81
C THR A 35 4.61 19.38 17.92
N SER A 36 4.14 19.05 19.11
CA SER A 36 3.31 17.84 19.33
C SER A 36 2.06 17.81 18.45
N VAL A 37 1.49 18.98 18.12
CA VAL A 37 0.31 19.10 17.25
C VAL A 37 0.67 18.81 15.79
N GLU A 38 1.75 19.41 15.29
CA GLU A 38 2.23 19.20 13.91
C GLU A 38 2.66 17.74 13.70
N HIS A 39 3.34 17.15 14.67
CA HIS A 39 3.70 15.76 14.66
C HIS A 39 2.46 14.85 14.57
N GLY A 40 1.46 15.07 15.43
CA GLY A 40 0.20 14.36 15.39
C GLY A 40 -0.52 14.50 14.04
N PHE A 41 -0.48 15.69 13.43
CA PHE A 41 -1.09 15.94 12.13
C PHE A 41 -0.35 15.22 11.00
N THR A 42 0.98 15.18 11.07
CA THR A 42 1.82 14.45 10.09
C THR A 42 1.49 12.96 10.06
N ILE A 43 1.33 12.33 11.22
CA ILE A 43 0.95 10.92 11.31
C ILE A 43 -0.49 10.70 10.87
N SER A 44 -1.41 11.56 11.34
CA SER A 44 -2.84 11.44 11.03
C SER A 44 -3.17 11.69 9.57
N SER A 45 -2.34 12.42 8.81
CA SER A 45 -2.57 12.71 7.39
C SER A 45 -2.75 11.45 6.54
N ALA A 46 -1.92 10.43 6.78
CA ALA A 46 -2.03 9.15 6.09
C ALA A 46 -3.33 8.41 6.46
N LEU A 47 -3.73 8.44 7.74
CA LEU A 47 -4.98 7.83 8.20
C LEU A 47 -6.21 8.52 7.61
N ILE A 48 -6.20 9.84 7.54
CA ILE A 48 -7.27 10.62 6.87
C ILE A 48 -7.34 10.24 5.39
N GLY A 49 -6.18 10.16 4.72
CA GLY A 49 -6.08 9.68 3.35
C GLY A 49 -6.67 8.27 3.18
N THR A 50 -6.35 7.35 4.09
CA THR A 50 -6.85 5.97 4.08
C THR A 50 -8.37 5.90 4.16
N VAL A 51 -8.99 6.68 5.05
CA VAL A 51 -10.46 6.74 5.17
C VAL A 51 -11.09 7.27 3.89
N ILE A 52 -10.57 8.37 3.36
CA ILE A 52 -11.10 8.99 2.12
C ILE A 52 -10.89 8.04 0.93
N GLY A 53 -9.72 7.39 0.82
CA GLY A 53 -9.42 6.42 -0.22
C GLY A 53 -10.36 5.22 -0.19
N ALA A 54 -10.61 4.66 0.98
CA ALA A 54 -11.51 3.52 1.16
C ALA A 54 -12.97 3.86 0.79
N LEU A 55 -13.45 5.04 1.18
CA LEU A 55 -14.82 5.48 0.87
C LEU A 55 -15.00 5.89 -0.60
N GLY A 56 -13.98 6.51 -1.20
CA GLY A 56 -14.05 7.06 -2.54
C GLY A 56 -13.86 6.04 -3.66
N ILE A 57 -13.22 4.90 -3.38
CA ILE A 57 -12.78 3.95 -4.41
C ILE A 57 -13.93 3.17 -5.06
N SER A 58 -15.06 2.99 -4.39
CA SER A 58 -16.17 2.12 -4.84
C SER A 58 -16.67 2.51 -6.23
N LYS A 59 -17.00 3.78 -6.45
CA LYS A 59 -17.50 4.28 -7.74
C LYS A 59 -16.49 4.11 -8.89
N PRO A 60 -15.20 4.50 -8.75
CA PRO A 60 -14.18 4.25 -9.77
C PRO A 60 -14.00 2.77 -10.10
N VAL A 61 -14.02 1.90 -9.09
CA VAL A 61 -13.87 0.45 -9.28
C VAL A 61 -15.01 -0.14 -10.10
N ASP A 62 -16.24 0.28 -9.83
CA ASP A 62 -17.42 -0.18 -10.59
C ASP A 62 -17.40 0.30 -12.04
N LYS A 63 -16.87 1.51 -12.30
CA LYS A 63 -16.81 2.11 -13.63
C LYS A 63 -15.66 1.58 -14.50
N TYR A 64 -14.46 1.47 -13.92
CA TYR A 64 -13.24 1.14 -14.67
C TYR A 64 -12.80 -0.32 -14.48
N GLY A 65 -13.42 -1.04 -13.56
CA GLY A 65 -13.06 -2.41 -13.21
C GLY A 65 -11.92 -2.50 -12.17
N ARG A 66 -11.81 -3.66 -11.55
CA ARG A 66 -10.90 -3.88 -10.41
C ARG A 66 -9.42 -3.81 -10.80
N ARG A 67 -9.07 -4.36 -11.96
CA ARG A 67 -7.67 -4.47 -12.41
C ARG A 67 -7.01 -3.13 -12.76
N PRO A 68 -7.61 -2.27 -13.61
CA PRO A 68 -7.03 -0.94 -13.87
C PRO A 68 -6.89 -0.12 -12.60
N MET A 69 -7.85 -0.27 -11.68
CA MET A 69 -7.80 0.43 -10.39
C MET A 69 -6.66 -0.04 -9.51
N LEU A 70 -6.35 -1.35 -9.47
CA LEU A 70 -5.17 -1.85 -8.74
C LEU A 70 -3.86 -1.29 -9.30
N LEU A 71 -3.75 -1.13 -10.63
CA LEU A 71 -2.58 -0.50 -11.25
C LEU A 71 -2.47 0.99 -10.90
N ILE A 72 -3.58 1.72 -10.94
CA ILE A 72 -3.62 3.13 -10.54
C ILE A 72 -3.23 3.26 -9.07
N ILE A 73 -3.78 2.43 -8.19
CA ILE A 73 -3.45 2.40 -6.76
C ILE A 73 -1.95 2.15 -6.56
N ALA A 74 -1.38 1.16 -7.24
CA ALA A 74 0.05 0.85 -7.15
C ALA A 74 0.92 2.02 -7.63
N SER A 75 0.50 2.72 -8.70
CA SER A 75 1.20 3.90 -9.22
C SER A 75 1.13 5.09 -8.25
N VAL A 76 -0.03 5.34 -7.65
CA VAL A 76 -0.23 6.39 -6.63
C VAL A 76 0.63 6.10 -5.41
N TYR A 77 0.68 4.84 -4.99
CA TYR A 77 1.49 4.40 -3.87
C TYR A 77 3.00 4.57 -4.14
N LEU A 78 3.46 4.17 -5.32
CA LEU A 78 4.86 4.36 -5.74
C LEU A 78 5.23 5.84 -5.76
N LEU A 79 4.36 6.70 -6.30
CA LEU A 79 4.56 8.15 -6.32
C LEU A 79 4.67 8.71 -4.90
N SER A 80 3.83 8.25 -3.98
CA SER A 80 3.90 8.63 -2.56
C SER A 80 5.21 8.22 -1.91
N ALA A 81 5.63 6.95 -2.08
CA ALA A 81 6.87 6.44 -1.49
C ALA A 81 8.10 7.22 -1.97
N VAL A 82 8.19 7.48 -3.28
CA VAL A 82 9.25 8.31 -3.86
C VAL A 82 9.17 9.74 -3.35
N GLY A 83 7.96 10.35 -3.34
CA GLY A 83 7.74 11.68 -2.84
C GLY A 83 8.12 11.86 -1.36
N CYS A 84 7.79 10.89 -0.51
CA CYS A 84 8.20 10.88 0.90
C CYS A 84 9.73 10.79 1.05
N ALA A 85 10.39 9.92 0.27
CA ALA A 85 11.85 9.78 0.31
C ALA A 85 12.59 11.06 -0.10
N PHE A 86 12.03 11.84 -1.03
CA PHE A 86 12.59 13.11 -1.51
C PHE A 86 12.01 14.35 -0.83
N SER A 87 11.19 14.20 0.21
CA SER A 87 10.64 15.36 0.91
C SER A 87 11.72 16.16 1.63
N PHE A 88 11.70 17.48 1.46
CA PHE A 88 12.62 18.42 2.09
C PHE A 88 11.98 19.20 3.23
N ASP A 89 10.66 19.20 3.32
CA ASP A 89 9.87 19.96 4.27
C ASP A 89 8.74 19.13 4.85
N ALA A 90 8.32 19.46 6.08
CA ALA A 90 7.20 18.77 6.76
C ALA A 90 5.90 18.85 5.96
N GLY A 91 5.64 19.97 5.29
CA GLY A 91 4.46 20.16 4.45
C GLY A 91 4.43 19.19 3.26
N SER A 92 5.57 19.03 2.57
CA SER A 92 5.68 18.08 1.46
C SER A 92 5.52 16.62 1.94
N LEU A 93 6.08 16.28 3.10
CA LEU A 93 5.93 14.97 3.70
C LEU A 93 4.46 14.65 4.02
N ILE A 94 3.74 15.58 4.65
CA ILE A 94 2.31 15.45 4.95
C ILE A 94 1.50 15.22 3.67
N PHE A 95 1.79 15.98 2.61
CA PHE A 95 1.09 15.85 1.33
C PHE A 95 1.30 14.47 0.69
N PHE A 96 2.55 14.00 0.60
CA PHE A 96 2.83 12.69 0.03
C PHE A 96 2.31 11.54 0.90
N ARG A 97 2.34 11.68 2.22
CA ARG A 97 1.71 10.74 3.15
C ARG A 97 0.19 10.66 2.98
N PHE A 98 -0.47 11.78 2.76
CA PHE A 98 -1.90 11.81 2.46
C PHE A 98 -2.21 11.06 1.14
N ILE A 99 -1.42 11.29 0.08
CA ILE A 99 -1.55 10.57 -1.20
C ILE A 99 -1.32 9.07 -1.02
N GLY A 100 -0.30 8.67 -0.24
CA GLY A 100 -0.05 7.27 0.10
C GLY A 100 -1.23 6.64 0.83
N GLY A 101 -1.77 7.36 1.81
CA GLY A 101 -2.97 6.94 2.53
C GLY A 101 -4.17 6.69 1.60
N LEU A 102 -4.41 7.55 0.61
CA LEU A 102 -5.45 7.32 -0.41
C LEU A 102 -5.24 5.98 -1.14
N GLY A 103 -4.00 5.67 -1.54
CA GLY A 103 -3.65 4.41 -2.19
C GLY A 103 -3.85 3.20 -1.28
N VAL A 104 -3.38 3.29 -0.03
CA VAL A 104 -3.53 2.23 0.99
C VAL A 104 -5.00 1.96 1.29
N GLY A 105 -5.80 3.01 1.53
CA GLY A 105 -7.23 2.88 1.78
C GLY A 105 -7.98 2.27 0.60
N ALA A 106 -7.67 2.70 -0.62
CA ALA A 106 -8.24 2.13 -1.83
C ALA A 106 -7.88 0.64 -1.98
N SER A 107 -6.62 0.26 -1.73
CA SER A 107 -6.16 -1.12 -1.84
C SER A 107 -6.80 -2.05 -0.81
N SER A 108 -7.05 -1.57 0.41
CA SER A 108 -7.67 -2.34 1.48
C SER A 108 -9.09 -2.81 1.14
N VAL A 109 -9.78 -2.08 0.27
CA VAL A 109 -11.12 -2.42 -0.23
C VAL A 109 -11.03 -3.26 -1.51
N VAL A 110 -10.25 -2.82 -2.49
CA VAL A 110 -10.21 -3.43 -3.84
C VAL A 110 -9.56 -4.81 -3.82
N ALA A 111 -8.49 -5.02 -3.03
CA ALA A 111 -7.77 -6.28 -3.03
C ALA A 111 -8.59 -7.46 -2.47
N PRO A 112 -9.25 -7.37 -1.29
CA PRO A 112 -10.13 -8.44 -0.81
C PRO A 112 -11.36 -8.65 -1.70
N MET A 113 -11.93 -7.56 -2.26
CA MET A 113 -13.05 -7.64 -3.20
C MET A 113 -12.65 -8.46 -4.43
N TYR A 114 -11.51 -8.14 -5.03
CA TYR A 114 -10.99 -8.87 -6.18
C TYR A 114 -10.73 -10.35 -5.86
N ILE A 115 -10.13 -10.66 -4.71
CA ILE A 115 -9.93 -12.04 -4.25
C ILE A 115 -11.26 -12.78 -4.15
N SER A 116 -12.28 -12.14 -3.58
CA SER A 116 -13.60 -12.75 -3.39
C SER A 116 -14.33 -13.04 -4.70
N GLU A 117 -14.09 -12.25 -5.74
CA GLU A 117 -14.70 -12.42 -7.08
C GLU A 117 -13.99 -13.51 -7.91
N VAL A 118 -12.66 -13.57 -7.82
CA VAL A 118 -11.84 -14.48 -8.66
C VAL A 118 -11.66 -15.86 -8.03
N ALA A 119 -11.70 -15.96 -6.70
CA ALA A 119 -11.46 -17.21 -6.01
C ALA A 119 -12.70 -18.14 -6.08
N PRO A 120 -12.53 -19.41 -6.48
CA PRO A 120 -13.59 -20.42 -6.39
C PRO A 120 -14.15 -20.52 -4.96
N ALA A 121 -15.45 -20.78 -4.82
CA ALA A 121 -16.13 -20.82 -3.52
C ALA A 121 -15.43 -21.71 -2.48
N LYS A 122 -14.85 -22.84 -2.92
CA LYS A 122 -14.16 -23.81 -2.04
C LYS A 122 -12.89 -23.24 -1.39
N VAL A 123 -12.19 -22.30 -2.03
CA VAL A 123 -10.89 -21.76 -1.58
C VAL A 123 -10.93 -20.28 -1.24
N ARG A 124 -12.07 -19.60 -1.37
CA ARG A 124 -12.23 -18.17 -1.13
C ARG A 124 -11.76 -17.76 0.27
N GLY A 125 -12.16 -18.51 1.29
CA GLY A 125 -11.73 -18.25 2.67
C GLY A 125 -10.22 -18.40 2.87
N GLN A 126 -9.62 -19.41 2.22
CA GLN A 126 -8.15 -19.59 2.27
C GLN A 126 -7.41 -18.43 1.60
N MET A 127 -7.91 -17.92 0.47
CA MET A 127 -7.30 -16.81 -0.23
C MET A 127 -7.39 -15.49 0.56
N THR A 128 -8.50 -15.26 1.24
CA THR A 128 -8.65 -14.11 2.15
C THR A 128 -7.72 -14.26 3.37
N ALA A 129 -7.55 -15.46 3.90
CA ALA A 129 -6.60 -15.72 4.97
C ALA A 129 -5.14 -15.47 4.53
N ILE A 130 -4.77 -15.86 3.31
CA ILE A 130 -3.44 -15.57 2.74
C ILE A 130 -3.21 -14.05 2.63
N PHE A 131 -4.21 -13.28 2.19
CA PHE A 131 -4.11 -11.82 2.18
C PHE A 131 -3.81 -11.28 3.58
N GLN A 132 -4.53 -11.75 4.61
CA GLN A 132 -4.32 -11.33 5.99
C GLN A 132 -2.95 -11.73 6.54
N ILE A 133 -2.46 -12.91 6.20
CA ILE A 133 -1.10 -13.36 6.55
C ILE A 133 -0.05 -12.44 5.92
N ASN A 134 -0.25 -12.01 4.67
CA ASN A 134 0.66 -11.06 4.02
C ASN A 134 0.63 -9.67 4.66
N VAL A 135 -0.51 -9.21 5.17
CA VAL A 135 -0.59 -7.98 5.98
C VAL A 135 0.30 -8.10 7.22
N ILE A 136 0.16 -9.20 7.98
CA ILE A 136 0.96 -9.45 9.19
C ILE A 136 2.44 -9.56 8.83
N PHE A 137 2.78 -10.24 7.74
CA PHE A 137 4.15 -10.37 7.27
C PHE A 137 4.73 -9.01 6.85
N GLY A 138 3.94 -8.14 6.22
CA GLY A 138 4.31 -6.77 5.90
C GLY A 138 4.65 -5.95 7.14
N ILE A 139 3.82 -6.04 8.19
CA ILE A 139 4.06 -5.40 9.49
C ILE A 139 5.38 -5.90 10.10
N LEU A 140 5.60 -7.22 10.12
CA LEU A 140 6.83 -7.80 10.64
C LEU A 140 8.07 -7.30 9.88
N MET A 141 8.02 -7.31 8.55
CA MET A 141 9.12 -6.84 7.72
C MET A 141 9.39 -5.34 7.89
N ALA A 142 8.36 -4.52 8.12
CA ALA A 142 8.53 -3.11 8.44
C ALA A 142 9.27 -2.91 9.77
N TYR A 143 8.93 -3.65 10.82
CA TYR A 143 9.66 -3.58 12.08
C TYR A 143 11.10 -4.05 11.98
N VAL A 144 11.36 -5.13 11.22
CA VAL A 144 12.73 -5.61 10.95
C VAL A 144 13.52 -4.56 10.18
N SER A 145 12.92 -3.97 9.14
CA SER A 145 13.55 -2.90 8.36
C SER A 145 13.86 -1.68 9.23
N ASN A 146 12.91 -1.24 10.05
CA ASN A 146 13.11 -0.14 10.97
C ASN A 146 14.24 -0.42 11.96
N TYR A 147 14.30 -1.63 12.53
CA TYR A 147 15.35 -2.02 13.45
C TYR A 147 16.74 -2.02 12.80
N LEU A 148 16.87 -2.56 11.60
CA LEU A 148 18.14 -2.63 10.87
C LEU A 148 18.63 -1.26 10.40
N LEU A 149 17.72 -0.34 10.10
CA LEU A 149 18.06 0.96 9.52
C LEU A 149 18.15 2.08 10.57
N TYR A 150 17.71 1.83 11.82
CA TYR A 150 17.63 2.84 12.85
C TYR A 150 18.97 3.54 13.15
N ASP A 151 20.07 2.78 13.19
CA ASP A 151 21.40 3.27 13.57
C ASP A 151 22.33 3.62 12.38
N LEU A 152 21.85 3.54 11.13
CA LEU A 152 22.72 3.64 9.98
C LEU A 152 23.12 5.08 9.62
N SER A 153 22.26 6.07 9.74
CA SER A 153 22.57 7.49 9.46
C SER A 153 21.38 8.42 9.76
N ASP A 154 21.65 9.75 9.76
CA ASP A 154 20.62 10.81 9.87
C ASP A 154 19.59 10.78 8.71
N TYR A 155 19.92 10.10 7.60
CA TYR A 155 19.04 9.92 6.44
C TYR A 155 18.25 8.60 6.45
N SER A 156 18.39 7.79 7.50
CA SER A 156 17.73 6.46 7.62
C SER A 156 16.24 6.50 7.37
N TRP A 157 15.56 7.54 7.84
CA TRP A 157 14.12 7.72 7.66
C TRP A 157 13.69 7.79 6.19
N ARG A 158 14.51 8.42 5.32
CA ARG A 158 14.24 8.49 3.87
C ARG A 158 14.35 7.12 3.21
N ILE A 159 15.33 6.32 3.64
CA ILE A 159 15.51 4.97 3.14
C ILE A 159 14.37 4.08 3.63
N MET A 160 13.96 4.20 4.91
CA MET A 160 12.84 3.46 5.48
C MET A 160 11.54 3.71 4.69
N LEU A 161 11.24 4.99 4.38
CA LEU A 161 10.08 5.35 3.58
C LEU A 161 10.24 4.97 2.10
N GLY A 162 11.45 5.07 1.54
CA GLY A 162 11.74 4.71 0.15
C GLY A 162 11.64 3.21 -0.14
N ILE A 163 11.97 2.36 0.83
CA ILE A 163 11.85 0.89 0.72
C ILE A 163 10.41 0.44 0.45
N GLU A 164 9.41 1.21 0.87
CA GLU A 164 8.00 0.96 0.53
C GLU A 164 7.76 0.91 -0.99
N GLY A 165 8.55 1.64 -1.77
CA GLY A 165 8.46 1.63 -3.23
C GLY A 165 8.88 0.32 -3.89
N VAL A 166 9.71 -0.51 -3.24
CA VAL A 166 10.23 -1.76 -3.82
C VAL A 166 9.11 -2.79 -4.07
N PRO A 167 8.27 -3.14 -3.08
CA PRO A 167 7.14 -4.04 -3.33
C PRO A 167 6.08 -3.41 -4.23
N ALA A 168 5.88 -2.10 -4.20
CA ALA A 168 4.95 -1.40 -5.11
C ALA A 168 5.41 -1.53 -6.58
N CYS A 169 6.70 -1.37 -6.85
CA CYS A 169 7.27 -1.56 -8.18
C CYS A 169 7.12 -3.01 -8.67
N SER A 170 7.32 -4.00 -7.78
CA SER A 170 7.16 -5.41 -8.13
C SER A 170 5.71 -5.79 -8.46
N THR A 171 4.74 -5.14 -7.83
CA THR A 171 3.31 -5.34 -8.11
C THR A 171 2.94 -4.79 -9.49
N ASN A 172 3.52 -3.64 -9.86
CA ASN A 172 3.26 -3.00 -11.16
C ASN A 172 3.89 -3.77 -12.33
N SER A 173 5.08 -4.38 -12.14
CA SER A 173 5.82 -5.07 -13.20
C SER A 173 5.30 -6.48 -13.53
N LYS A 174 4.54 -7.10 -12.64
CA LYS A 174 4.09 -8.50 -12.77
C LYS A 174 2.67 -8.68 -13.31
N THR A 175 2.07 -7.64 -13.89
CA THR A 175 0.77 -7.79 -14.58
C THR A 175 1.00 -8.38 -15.97
N PRO A 176 0.75 -9.69 -16.22
CA PRO A 176 0.98 -10.30 -17.52
C PRO A 176 -0.06 -9.89 -18.56
N PRO A 177 0.32 -9.88 -19.84
CA PRO A 177 -0.53 -9.47 -20.97
C PRO A 177 -1.72 -10.39 -21.30
N GLY A 178 -1.85 -11.56 -20.68
CA GLY A 178 -2.84 -12.59 -21.04
C GLY A 178 -4.23 -12.48 -20.40
N TRP A 179 -4.61 -11.37 -19.77
CA TRP A 179 -5.88 -11.26 -19.04
C TRP A 179 -7.14 -11.21 -19.88
N HIS A 180 -7.05 -10.69 -21.09
CA HIS A 180 -8.20 -10.64 -22.01
C HIS A 180 -8.66 -12.04 -22.44
N GLU A 181 -7.74 -12.98 -22.54
CA GLU A 181 -8.09 -14.38 -22.84
C GLU A 181 -8.83 -15.06 -21.69
N PHE A 182 -8.44 -14.78 -20.44
CA PHE A 182 -9.06 -15.41 -19.27
C PHE A 182 -10.48 -14.87 -18.99
N GLN A 183 -10.73 -13.59 -19.21
CA GLN A 183 -12.07 -13.01 -19.15
C GLN A 183 -12.97 -13.61 -20.23
N ASN A 184 -12.47 -13.76 -21.45
CA ASN A 184 -13.22 -14.38 -22.54
C ASN A 184 -13.58 -15.84 -22.23
N ILE A 185 -12.69 -16.59 -21.58
CA ILE A 185 -12.97 -17.99 -21.18
C ILE A 185 -14.03 -18.05 -20.08
N LEU A 186 -14.03 -17.14 -19.11
CA LEU A 186 -15.01 -17.07 -18.02
C LEU A 186 -16.40 -16.59 -18.50
N PHE A 187 -16.45 -15.68 -19.48
CA PHE A 187 -17.72 -15.18 -20.03
C PHE A 187 -18.29 -16.07 -21.13
N LEU A 188 -17.51 -16.97 -21.71
CA LEU A 188 -17.99 -17.95 -22.72
C LEU A 188 -18.45 -19.28 -22.11
N SER A 189 -18.27 -19.47 -20.78
CA SER A 189 -18.69 -20.68 -20.06
C SER A 189 -19.95 -20.49 -19.21
N SER A 190 -20.62 -19.36 -19.31
CA SER A 190 -21.93 -19.06 -18.75
C SER A 190 -22.95 -18.93 -19.90
#